data_b630a27dc316594e3691b2a68953efd1
#
_entry.id   b630a27dc316594e3691b2a68953efd1
#
_cell.length_a   1.000
_cell.length_b   1.000
_cell.length_c   1.000
_cell.angle_alpha   90.00
_cell.angle_beta   90.00
_cell.angle_gamma   90.00
#
_symmetry.space_group_name_H-M   'P 1'
#
loop_
_entity.id
_entity.type
_entity.pdbx_description
1 polymer ?
#
loop_
_entity_poly.entity_id
_entity_poly.type
_entity_poly.pdbx_seq_one_letter_code
_entity_poly.pdbx_strand_id
1 'polypeptide(L)'
;MATSNADGDCDASPNGGTPGFVKVVDDRTLLIPDLGGNRLFQGYQNFESNPKVGVVFMIPGVDVTVRVNGRVDVMDMANLDRLGDAPEVFWADDNTRLIQGIRVHVDEAYFHCPRAFKFAAPWETATIEENRKRSLKLQAED
;
A
#
# COMPACT_ATOMS: atom_id res chain seq x y z
N MET A 1 0.24 -2.18 3.42
CA MET A 1 1.45 -1.73 4.15
C MET A 1 1.21 -1.96 5.63
N ALA A 2 2.21 -2.45 6.34
CA ALA A 2 2.16 -2.68 7.79
C ALA A 2 3.34 -1.95 8.46
N THR A 3 3.07 -1.29 9.58
CA THR A 3 4.03 -0.49 10.36
C THR A 3 3.84 -0.78 11.83
N SER A 4 4.81 -0.42 12.66
CA SER A 4 4.66 -0.41 14.12
C SER A 4 5.49 0.72 14.72
N ASN A 5 5.05 1.24 15.87
CA ASN A 5 5.87 2.18 16.65
C ASN A 5 6.92 1.43 17.52
N ALA A 6 7.71 2.16 18.28
CA ALA A 6 8.73 1.58 19.16
C ALA A 6 8.14 0.77 20.32
N ASP A 7 6.89 1.04 20.73
CA ASP A 7 6.17 0.32 21.78
C ASP A 7 5.55 -1.00 21.27
N GLY A 8 5.55 -1.21 19.95
CA GLY A 8 5.02 -2.41 19.31
C GLY A 8 3.56 -2.29 18.87
N ASP A 9 2.93 -1.11 18.99
CA ASP A 9 1.61 -0.89 18.44
C ASP A 9 1.66 -0.91 16.92
N CYS A 10 0.79 -1.69 16.30
CA CYS A 10 0.80 -1.93 14.87
C CYS A 10 -0.32 -1.18 14.15
N ASP A 11 -0.04 -0.80 12.91
CA ASP A 11 -1.02 -0.33 11.95
C ASP A 11 -0.89 -1.10 10.63
N ALA A 12 -2.02 -1.43 10.01
CA ALA A 12 -2.07 -2.05 8.72
C ALA A 12 -3.08 -1.31 7.84
N SER A 13 -2.56 -0.66 6.80
CA SER A 13 -3.39 0.14 5.90
C SER A 13 -3.25 -0.30 4.44
N PRO A 14 -4.37 -0.36 3.69
CA PRO A 14 -4.32 -0.54 2.26
C PRO A 14 -3.81 0.74 1.60
N ASN A 15 -2.90 0.57 0.64
CA ASN A 15 -2.44 1.64 -0.23
C ASN A 15 -2.55 1.12 -1.66
N GLY A 16 -2.91 1.99 -2.58
CA GLY A 16 -3.06 1.56 -3.95
C GLY A 16 -3.38 2.71 -4.88
N GLY A 17 -3.33 2.42 -6.16
CA GLY A 17 -3.59 3.36 -7.24
C GLY A 17 -3.61 2.63 -8.58
N THR A 18 -3.51 3.39 -9.64
CA THR A 18 -3.36 2.85 -10.99
C THR A 18 -2.05 2.08 -11.14
N PRO A 19 -1.92 1.20 -12.15
CA PRO A 19 -0.65 0.55 -12.45
C PRO A 19 0.50 1.56 -12.55
N GLY A 20 1.61 1.27 -11.84
CA GLY A 20 2.73 2.20 -11.69
C GLY A 20 2.67 3.08 -10.43
N PHE A 21 1.63 2.94 -9.60
CA PHE A 21 1.51 3.67 -8.33
C PHE A 21 2.76 3.57 -7.45
N VAL A 22 3.33 2.38 -7.32
CA VAL A 22 4.62 2.18 -6.67
C VAL A 22 5.71 2.22 -7.73
N LYS A 23 6.71 3.08 -7.53
CA LYS A 23 7.84 3.23 -8.44
C LYS A 23 9.03 2.42 -7.96
N VAL A 24 9.60 1.62 -8.84
CA VAL A 24 10.90 0.99 -8.63
C VAL A 24 11.96 1.97 -9.08
N VAL A 25 12.71 2.54 -8.13
CA VAL A 25 13.74 3.55 -8.39
C VAL A 25 15.03 2.86 -8.86
N ASP A 26 15.41 1.80 -8.14
CA ASP A 26 16.56 0.94 -8.44
C ASP A 26 16.34 -0.45 -7.83
N ASP A 27 17.36 -1.32 -7.90
CA ASP A 27 17.30 -2.72 -7.45
C ASP A 27 16.98 -2.88 -5.95
N ARG A 28 17.06 -1.83 -5.16
CA ARG A 28 16.86 -1.85 -3.70
C ARG A 28 15.99 -0.72 -3.17
N THR A 29 15.38 0.06 -4.07
CA THR A 29 14.65 1.25 -3.65
C THR A 29 13.29 1.32 -4.31
N LEU A 30 12.25 1.42 -3.48
CA LEU A 30 10.90 1.71 -3.93
C LEU A 30 10.49 3.11 -3.48
N LEU A 31 9.67 3.77 -4.27
CA LEU A 31 8.97 4.98 -3.88
C LEU A 31 7.46 4.70 -3.87
N ILE A 32 6.84 4.91 -2.72
CA ILE A 32 5.39 4.74 -2.52
C ILE A 32 4.80 6.12 -2.20
N PRO A 33 3.97 6.68 -3.06
CA PRO A 33 3.32 7.96 -2.82
C PRO A 33 2.24 7.83 -1.74
N ASP A 34 1.99 8.90 -1.02
CA ASP A 34 0.85 9.05 -0.14
C ASP A 34 -0.10 10.11 -0.70
N LEU A 35 -1.30 9.68 -0.96
CA LEU A 35 -2.35 10.50 -1.50
C LEU A 35 -3.30 10.95 -0.40
N GLY A 36 -3.86 12.13 -0.54
CA GLY A 36 -4.90 12.62 0.36
C GLY A 36 -6.01 11.58 0.53
N GLY A 37 -6.35 11.27 1.78
CA GLY A 37 -7.36 10.28 2.15
C GLY A 37 -7.99 10.62 3.49
N ASN A 38 -8.20 9.61 4.34
CA ASN A 38 -8.82 9.77 5.66
C ASN A 38 -8.01 10.60 6.69
N ARG A 39 -6.78 11.00 6.37
CA ARG A 39 -5.86 11.82 7.18
C ARG A 39 -5.49 11.20 8.53
N LEU A 40 -5.57 9.89 8.68
CA LEU A 40 -5.23 9.23 9.95
C LEU A 40 -3.71 9.17 10.19
N PHE A 41 -2.89 9.14 9.17
CA PHE A 41 -1.42 9.18 9.21
C PHE A 41 -0.74 8.27 10.25
N GLN A 42 -1.42 7.25 10.76
CA GLN A 42 -0.88 6.36 11.80
C GLN A 42 0.42 5.68 11.37
N GLY A 43 0.49 5.21 10.13
CA GLY A 43 1.70 4.61 9.59
C GLY A 43 2.88 5.59 9.59
N TYR A 44 2.64 6.88 9.29
CA TYR A 44 3.68 7.92 9.33
C TYR A 44 4.12 8.27 10.74
N GLN A 45 3.20 8.30 11.70
CA GLN A 45 3.52 8.48 13.12
C GLN A 45 4.38 7.33 13.64
N ASN A 46 4.12 6.11 13.19
CA ASN A 46 4.95 4.95 13.55
C ASN A 46 6.38 5.11 13.04
N PHE A 47 6.57 5.67 11.84
CA PHE A 47 7.90 5.88 11.27
C PHE A 47 8.77 6.87 12.05
N GLU A 48 8.18 7.78 12.85
CA GLU A 48 8.92 8.70 13.70
C GLU A 48 9.76 7.96 14.76
N SER A 49 9.24 6.84 15.27
CA SER A 49 9.90 6.04 16.31
C SER A 49 10.47 4.71 15.81
N ASN A 50 9.95 4.18 14.71
CA ASN A 50 10.39 2.92 14.13
C ASN A 50 10.26 2.96 12.60
N PRO A 51 11.33 3.30 11.87
CA PRO A 51 11.29 3.43 10.41
C PRO A 51 11.33 2.07 9.69
N LYS A 52 10.55 1.10 10.15
CA LYS A 52 10.41 -0.22 9.55
C LYS A 52 9.06 -0.39 8.88
N VAL A 53 9.06 -1.05 7.74
CA VAL A 53 7.84 -1.32 6.96
C VAL A 53 7.82 -2.73 6.43
N GLY A 54 6.62 -3.35 6.47
CA GLY A 54 6.30 -4.53 5.71
C GLY A 54 5.25 -4.21 4.65
N VAL A 55 5.48 -4.63 3.42
CA VAL A 55 4.57 -4.42 2.30
C VAL A 55 4.21 -5.76 1.66
N VAL A 56 2.92 -5.95 1.40
CA VAL A 56 2.43 -7.05 0.58
C VAL A 56 1.80 -6.47 -0.67
N PHE A 57 2.33 -6.83 -1.83
CA PHE A 57 1.77 -6.45 -3.13
C PHE A 57 0.75 -7.49 -3.57
N MET A 58 -0.46 -7.00 -3.84
CA MET A 58 -1.56 -7.80 -4.37
C MET A 58 -1.98 -7.21 -5.72
N ILE A 59 -1.97 -8.05 -6.75
CA ILE A 59 -2.34 -7.65 -8.11
C ILE A 59 -3.66 -8.36 -8.43
N PRO A 60 -4.73 -7.63 -8.76
CA PRO A 60 -6.00 -8.24 -9.14
C PRO A 60 -5.83 -9.29 -10.24
N GLY A 61 -6.39 -10.48 -10.02
CA GLY A 61 -6.28 -11.61 -10.94
C GLY A 61 -4.99 -12.44 -10.81
N VAL A 62 -4.07 -12.09 -9.91
CA VAL A 62 -2.83 -12.83 -9.66
C VAL A 62 -2.81 -13.39 -8.24
N ASP A 63 -2.70 -14.71 -8.11
CA ASP A 63 -2.70 -15.38 -6.80
C ASP A 63 -1.37 -15.26 -6.05
N VAL A 64 -0.28 -15.05 -6.77
CA VAL A 64 1.05 -14.87 -6.16
C VAL A 64 1.16 -13.45 -5.65
N THR A 65 1.62 -13.30 -4.40
CA THR A 65 1.93 -12.00 -3.82
C THR A 65 3.43 -11.82 -3.67
N VAL A 66 3.89 -10.58 -3.71
CA VAL A 66 5.27 -10.21 -3.39
C VAL A 66 5.27 -9.52 -2.04
N ARG A 67 6.19 -9.91 -1.18
CA ARG A 67 6.46 -9.23 0.09
C ARG A 67 7.76 -8.47 -0.01
N VAL A 68 7.76 -7.29 0.58
CA VAL A 68 8.95 -6.45 0.75
C VAL A 68 9.01 -6.00 2.19
N ASN A 69 10.15 -6.19 2.83
CA ASN A 69 10.44 -5.64 4.13
C ASN A 69 11.64 -4.70 4.01
N GLY A 70 11.60 -3.59 4.74
CA GLY A 70 12.65 -2.60 4.61
C GLY A 70 12.57 -1.47 5.62
N ARG A 71 13.39 -0.45 5.36
CA ARG A 71 13.45 0.80 6.13
C ARG A 71 12.92 1.94 5.28
N VAL A 72 12.37 2.94 5.96
CA VAL A 72 11.67 4.05 5.34
C VAL A 72 12.37 5.37 5.62
N ASP A 73 12.51 6.19 4.58
CA ASP A 73 12.65 7.63 4.69
C ASP A 73 11.33 8.29 4.27
N VAL A 74 10.77 9.11 5.14
CA VAL A 74 9.61 9.92 4.78
C VAL A 74 10.05 11.08 3.89
N MET A 75 9.36 11.24 2.76
CA MET A 75 9.68 12.22 1.74
C MET A 75 8.58 13.28 1.67
N ASP A 76 8.91 14.51 1.94
CA ASP A 76 8.03 15.65 1.65
C ASP A 76 7.97 15.95 0.13
N MET A 77 7.05 16.84 -0.26
CA MET A 77 6.88 17.22 -1.67
C MET A 77 8.17 17.80 -2.28
N ALA A 78 8.92 18.62 -1.53
CA ALA A 78 10.15 19.24 -2.04
C ALA A 78 11.23 18.19 -2.34
N ASN A 79 11.29 17.14 -1.54
CA ASN A 79 12.21 16.03 -1.77
C ASN A 79 11.75 15.12 -2.90
N LEU A 80 10.45 14.91 -3.07
CA LEU A 80 9.88 14.16 -4.20
C LEU A 80 10.14 14.88 -5.52
N ASP A 81 9.96 16.20 -5.56
CA ASP A 81 10.22 17.02 -6.76
C ASP A 81 11.70 16.98 -7.17
N ARG A 82 12.63 16.98 -6.20
CA ARG A 82 14.07 16.92 -6.47
C ARG A 82 14.51 15.59 -7.09
N LEU A 83 13.80 14.52 -6.81
CA LEU A 83 14.12 13.22 -7.40
C LEU A 83 13.75 13.15 -8.89
N GLY A 84 13.02 14.14 -9.42
CA GLY A 84 12.54 14.14 -10.81
C GLY A 84 11.56 13.00 -11.11
N ASP A 85 11.19 12.30 -10.08
CA ASP A 85 10.48 11.03 -10.10
C ASP A 85 9.13 11.14 -9.38
N ALA A 86 8.55 12.33 -9.29
CA ALA A 86 7.23 12.52 -8.72
C ALA A 86 6.28 11.50 -9.37
N PRO A 87 5.66 10.62 -8.60
CA PRO A 87 4.74 9.63 -9.17
C PRO A 87 3.60 10.40 -9.85
N GLU A 88 3.36 10.08 -11.12
CA GLU A 88 2.23 10.63 -11.83
C GLU A 88 0.95 10.11 -11.18
N VAL A 89 0.19 11.01 -10.58
CA VAL A 89 -1.11 10.70 -10.01
C VAL A 89 -2.15 10.83 -11.13
N PHE A 90 -2.60 9.71 -11.66
CA PHE A 90 -3.51 9.68 -12.82
C PHE A 90 -4.98 9.98 -12.48
N TRP A 91 -5.34 10.11 -11.21
CA TRP A 91 -6.70 10.43 -10.79
C TRP A 91 -6.75 11.82 -10.18
N ALA A 92 -7.52 12.70 -10.81
CA ALA A 92 -7.73 14.05 -10.32
C ALA A 92 -9.12 14.14 -9.66
N ASP A 93 -9.19 13.80 -8.38
CA ASP A 93 -10.28 14.24 -7.52
C ASP A 93 -9.68 15.03 -6.34
N ASP A 94 -10.54 15.64 -5.52
CA ASP A 94 -10.10 16.47 -4.40
C ASP A 94 -9.31 15.69 -3.34
N ASN A 95 -9.35 14.37 -3.38
CA ASN A 95 -8.69 13.44 -2.44
C ASN A 95 -7.42 12.79 -3.01
N THR A 96 -7.14 12.95 -4.30
CA THR A 96 -5.98 12.33 -4.96
C THR A 96 -4.74 13.22 -5.01
N ARG A 97 -4.75 14.32 -4.28
CA ARG A 97 -3.57 15.18 -4.20
C ARG A 97 -2.43 14.43 -3.51
N LEU A 98 -1.27 14.37 -4.17
CA LEU A 98 -0.04 13.90 -3.57
C LEU A 98 0.34 14.82 -2.40
N ILE A 99 0.51 14.25 -1.22
CA ILE A 99 0.82 14.99 0.02
C ILE A 99 2.30 14.80 0.36
N GLN A 100 2.76 13.57 0.31
CA GLN A 100 4.09 13.12 0.70
C GLN A 100 4.33 11.73 0.11
N GLY A 101 5.40 11.08 0.49
CA GLY A 101 5.66 9.69 0.11
C GLY A 101 6.68 9.06 1.03
N ILE A 102 6.91 7.78 0.83
CA ILE A 102 7.98 7.06 1.50
C ILE A 102 8.94 6.47 0.47
N ARG A 103 10.22 6.62 0.74
CA ARG A 103 11.27 5.84 0.09
C ARG A 103 11.53 4.61 0.94
N VAL A 104 11.37 3.44 0.35
CA VAL A 104 11.64 2.17 1.03
C VAL A 104 12.98 1.64 0.57
N HIS A 105 13.92 1.51 1.49
CA HIS A 105 15.17 0.79 1.30
C HIS A 105 14.90 -0.69 1.57
N VAL A 106 14.92 -1.50 0.53
CA VAL A 106 14.56 -2.92 0.57
C VAL A 106 15.64 -3.72 1.27
N ASP A 107 15.33 -4.28 2.43
CA ASP A 107 16.19 -5.22 3.14
C ASP A 107 16.01 -6.63 2.55
N GLU A 108 14.76 -7.02 2.25
CA GLU A 108 14.43 -8.30 1.62
C GLU A 108 13.17 -8.20 0.76
N ALA A 109 13.13 -8.99 -0.31
CA ALA A 109 11.96 -9.16 -1.16
C ALA A 109 11.81 -10.63 -1.55
N TYR A 110 10.58 -11.16 -1.49
CA TYR A 110 10.31 -12.55 -1.81
C TYR A 110 8.87 -12.81 -2.21
N PHE A 111 8.67 -13.86 -2.99
CA PHE A 111 7.34 -14.34 -3.36
C PHE A 111 6.69 -15.11 -2.21
N HIS A 112 5.39 -14.96 -2.10
CA HIS A 112 4.61 -15.75 -1.15
C HIS A 112 3.75 -16.78 -1.88
N CYS A 113 3.58 -17.94 -1.21
CA CYS A 113 2.79 -19.04 -1.71
C CYS A 113 1.35 -18.59 -2.07
N PRO A 114 0.83 -18.94 -3.26
CA PRO A 114 -0.50 -18.54 -3.71
C PRO A 114 -1.65 -19.26 -3.00
N ARG A 115 -1.36 -20.16 -2.05
CA ARG A 115 -2.36 -21.08 -1.48
C ARG A 115 -3.53 -20.37 -0.81
N ALA A 116 -3.27 -19.28 -0.08
CA ALA A 116 -4.32 -18.52 0.59
C ALA A 116 -5.29 -17.90 -0.43
N PHE A 117 -4.77 -17.34 -1.51
CA PHE A 117 -5.56 -16.76 -2.59
C PHE A 117 -6.32 -17.84 -3.37
N LYS A 118 -5.69 -18.98 -3.65
CA LYS A 118 -6.38 -20.11 -4.31
C LYS A 118 -7.56 -20.62 -3.48
N PHE A 119 -7.43 -20.69 -2.16
CA PHE A 119 -8.54 -21.13 -1.31
C PHE A 119 -9.62 -20.05 -1.15
N ALA A 120 -9.24 -18.79 -1.04
CA ALA A 120 -10.19 -17.69 -0.91
C ALA A 120 -10.86 -17.32 -2.25
N ALA A 121 -10.24 -17.68 -3.37
CA ALA A 121 -10.71 -17.38 -4.74
C ALA A 121 -11.14 -15.90 -4.91
N PRO A 122 -10.37 -14.90 -4.42
CA PRO A 122 -10.83 -13.52 -4.33
C PRO A 122 -11.01 -12.85 -5.70
N TRP A 123 -10.42 -13.43 -6.74
CA TRP A 123 -10.48 -12.93 -8.11
C TRP A 123 -11.52 -13.64 -8.99
N GLU A 124 -12.15 -14.68 -8.47
CA GLU A 124 -13.19 -15.41 -9.19
C GLU A 124 -14.49 -14.59 -9.24
N THR A 125 -15.06 -14.46 -10.43
CA THR A 125 -16.29 -13.67 -10.64
C THR A 125 -17.42 -14.11 -9.72
N ALA A 126 -17.62 -15.41 -9.57
CA ALA A 126 -18.67 -15.95 -8.70
C ALA A 126 -18.49 -15.54 -7.23
N THR A 127 -17.25 -15.59 -6.72
CA THR A 127 -16.90 -15.14 -5.36
C THR A 127 -17.14 -13.65 -5.18
N ILE A 128 -16.74 -12.85 -6.16
CA ILE A 128 -16.95 -11.40 -6.15
C ILE A 128 -18.43 -11.04 -6.12
N GLU A 129 -19.23 -11.67 -6.97
CA GLU A 129 -20.68 -11.44 -7.04
C GLU A 129 -21.39 -11.86 -5.76
N GLU A 130 -21.01 -12.99 -5.17
CA GLU A 130 -21.59 -13.46 -3.91
C GLU A 130 -21.27 -12.50 -2.76
N ASN A 131 -20.02 -12.07 -2.65
CA ASN A 131 -19.58 -11.13 -1.61
C ASN A 131 -20.27 -9.76 -1.76
N ARG A 132 -20.47 -9.27 -2.98
CA ARG A 132 -21.24 -8.04 -3.24
C ARG A 132 -22.68 -8.14 -2.74
N LYS A 133 -23.34 -9.26 -2.97
CA LYS A 133 -24.73 -9.50 -2.48
C LYS A 133 -24.80 -9.53 -0.96
N ARG A 134 -23.78 -10.07 -0.28
CA ARG A 134 -23.69 -10.09 1.19
C ARG A 134 -23.44 -8.68 1.75
N SER A 135 -22.54 -7.93 1.17
CA SER A 135 -22.23 -6.54 1.58
C SER A 135 -23.44 -5.62 1.49
N LEU A 136 -24.26 -5.75 0.43
CA LEU A 136 -25.48 -4.98 0.27
C LEU A 136 -26.55 -5.31 1.33
N LYS A 137 -26.59 -6.56 1.83
CA LYS A 137 -27.50 -6.94 2.92
C LYS A 137 -27.09 -6.31 4.25
N LEU A 138 -25.82 -6.30 4.57
CA LEU A 138 -25.30 -5.68 5.80
C LEU A 138 -25.55 -4.16 5.86
N GLN A 139 -25.51 -3.48 4.71
CA GLN A 139 -25.82 -2.04 4.62
C GLN A 139 -27.32 -1.71 4.69
N ALA A 140 -28.17 -2.69 4.48
CA ALA A 140 -29.63 -2.52 4.52
C ALA A 140 -30.23 -2.80 5.92
N GLU A 141 -29.45 -3.33 6.84
CA GLU A 141 -29.85 -3.66 8.22
C GLU A 141 -29.41 -2.58 9.25
N ASP A 142 -28.65 -1.56 8.85
CA ASP A 142 -28.28 -0.37 9.59
C ASP A 142 -29.22 0.83 9.23
#